data_93102b817b12845f0d7fcef8722c794c
#
_entry.id   93102b817b12845f0d7fcef8722c794c
#
_cell.length_a   1.000
_cell.length_b   1.000
_cell.length_c   1.000
_cell.angle_alpha   90.00
_cell.angle_beta   90.00
_cell.angle_gamma   90.00
#
_symmetry.space_group_name_H-M   'P 1'
#
loop_
_entity.id
_entity.type
_entity.pdbx_description
1 polymer ?
#
loop_
_entity_poly.entity_id
_entity_poly.type
_entity_poly.pdbx_seq_one_letter_code
_entity_poly.pdbx_strand_id
1 'polypeptide(L)' 'EAKANKEKSKEYWSKILAIDPANATAKRALDGIK' A
#
# COMPACT_ATOMS: atom_id res chain seq x y z
N GLU A 1 -1.10 -17.41 1.60
CA GLU A 1 -2.25 -16.68 2.10
C GLU A 1 -1.85 -15.29 2.57
N ALA A 2 -1.09 -15.23 3.65
CA ALA A 2 -0.63 -13.94 4.13
C ALA A 2 0.18 -13.22 3.08
N LYS A 3 0.96 -13.97 2.32
CA LYS A 3 1.75 -13.39 1.25
C LYS A 3 0.88 -12.73 0.19
N ALA A 4 -0.16 -13.46 -0.24
CA ALA A 4 -1.05 -12.94 -1.26
C ALA A 4 -1.72 -11.66 -0.79
N ASN A 5 -2.14 -11.63 0.47
CA ASN A 5 -2.78 -10.45 1.04
C ASN A 5 -1.82 -9.27 1.08
N LYS A 6 -0.59 -9.53 1.45
CA LYS A 6 0.40 -8.46 1.51
C LYS A 6 0.68 -7.89 0.13
N GLU A 7 0.82 -8.76 -0.85
CA GLU A 7 1.10 -8.31 -2.21
C GLU A 7 -0.06 -7.49 -2.76
N LYS A 8 -1.28 -7.93 -2.51
CA LYS A 8 -2.44 -7.20 -2.99
C LYS A 8 -2.57 -5.85 -2.30
N SER A 9 -2.36 -5.82 -1.00
CA SER A 9 -2.43 -4.57 -0.26
C SER A 9 -1.37 -3.61 -0.75
N LYS A 10 -0.17 -4.11 -0.97
CA LYS A 10 0.93 -3.29 -1.45
C LYS A 10 0.58 -2.69 -2.81
N GLU A 11 0.03 -3.49 -3.69
CA GLU A 11 -0.36 -3.02 -5.01
C GLU A 11 -1.45 -1.96 -4.90
N TYR A 12 -2.42 -2.23 -4.05
CA TYR A 12 -3.53 -1.29 -3.84
C TYR A 12 -3.02 0.07 -3.38
N TRP A 13 -2.18 0.07 -2.35
CA TRP A 13 -1.67 1.33 -1.82
C TRP A 13 -0.73 2.03 -2.79
N SER A 14 0.01 1.25 -3.57
CA SER A 14 0.88 1.84 -4.59
C SER A 14 0.05 2.60 -5.62
N LYS A 15 -1.08 2.04 -6.01
CA LYS A 15 -1.95 2.72 -6.95
C LYS A 15 -2.49 4.01 -6.37
N ILE A 16 -2.86 3.97 -5.10
CA ILE A 16 -3.37 5.16 -4.43
C ILE A 16 -2.31 6.25 -4.42
N LEU A 17 -1.07 5.88 -4.13
CA LEU A 17 0.02 6.85 -4.11
C LEU A 17 0.33 7.40 -5.49
N ALA A 18 0.05 6.63 -6.53
CA ALA A 18 0.25 7.11 -7.88
C ALA A 18 -0.74 8.21 -8.21
N ILE A 19 -1.94 8.11 -7.63
CA ILE A 19 -2.97 9.11 -7.85
C ILE A 19 -2.84 10.24 -6.85
N ASP A 20 -2.53 9.90 -5.61
CA ASP A 20 -2.45 10.87 -4.53
C ASP A 20 -1.18 10.60 -3.71
N PRO A 21 -0.03 11.09 -4.16
CA PRO A 21 1.23 10.84 -3.45
C PRO A 21 1.28 11.46 -2.07
N ALA A 22 0.37 12.37 -1.77
CA ALA A 22 0.33 12.99 -0.46
C ALA A 22 -0.54 12.21 0.53
N ASN A 23 -1.03 11.04 0.12
CA ASN A 23 -1.89 10.24 0.98
C ASN A 23 -1.07 9.60 2.10
N ALA A 24 -1.15 10.16 3.29
CA ALA A 24 -0.39 9.67 4.43
C ALA A 24 -0.83 8.26 4.82
N THR A 25 -2.12 7.97 4.68
CA THR A 25 -2.64 6.65 5.02
C THR A 25 -1.99 5.59 4.15
N ALA A 26 -1.86 5.84 2.86
CA ALA A 26 -1.25 4.89 1.95
C ALA A 26 0.22 4.70 2.28
N LYS A 27 0.90 5.78 2.63
CA LYS A 27 2.31 5.70 3.00
C LYS A 27 2.49 4.85 4.24
N ARG A 28 1.66 5.07 5.24
CA ARG A 28 1.76 4.32 6.48
C ARG A 28 1.42 2.86 6.26
N ALA A 29 0.43 2.60 5.40
CA ALA A 29 0.06 1.23 5.10
C ALA A 29 1.21 0.50 4.43
N LEU A 30 1.86 1.14 3.47
CA LEU A 30 3.00 0.52 2.79
C LEU A 30 4.17 0.33 3.75
N ASP A 31 4.38 1.28 4.63
CA ASP A 31 5.46 1.18 5.60
C ASP A 31 5.22 0.01 6.55
N GLY A 32 3.97 -0.23 6.90
CA GLY A 32 3.64 -1.33 7.80
C GLY A 32 3.69 -2.69 7.13
N ILE A 33 3.61 -2.72 5.81
CA ILE A 33 3.59 -4.00 5.09
C ILE A 33 4.98 -4.61 4.98
N LYS A 34 6.02 -3.82 4.99
CA LYS A 34 7.36 -4.35 4.82
C LYS A 34 7.52 -5.76 5.41
#